data_c87f075edff6fb155d2cc489cc412469
#
_entry.id   c87f075edff6fb155d2cc489cc412469
#
_cell.length_a   1.000
_cell.length_b   1.000
_cell.length_c   1.000
_cell.angle_alpha   90.00
_cell.angle_beta   90.00
_cell.angle_gamma   90.00
#
_symmetry.space_group_name_H-M   'P 1'
#
loop_
_entity.id
_entity.type
_entity.pdbx_description
1 polymer ?
#
loop_
_entity_poly.entity_id
_entity_poly.type
_entity_poly.pdbx_seq_one_letter_code
_entity_poly.pdbx_strand_id
1 'polypeptide(L)'
;IPMVVIAGDVPSYYYGKHPHQEVNMHADGAQYEIYRPFVKRAWRIDKPEQFPEILDKAFRLAESGRPGPVLISVPMDMFSRELDTSHFARTYHDSPVTIRPALSKEAAHEYAKMLIEAQNPVIHVGGQVLISQASEALQALVEFLEIPVSRTLMGQGALSDLHPLNVGVTGFWGCDFVHDITRNADVIFGVGTRFAEADSSSWYNDVTFNAEKSKFIQVDLEPAEIGRNYPVALGAVADPKQALEAILEAAKEIKPEGIQRPELKKAIAENKAAFKASNVEISNDGRFPMTPQRILKDVREVFPEDGIIATDVGWNKNGVSQQFDITQPDTILHPGGLATMGFGPAAVLGAKLAAPDKKVITLVGDGGFGANPSVLATAVEYNIPVVWVIMNNNAFGTIAGLEASHYNHTFGTVFRKPDGSSYSVNWAEIAVGYGVRSKRISSADEFKAVFKEALESNEPYLIDVPMENIPVPTDGIWNINDIYTPKENVAEGKLISGTASRSKHVATE
;
A
#
# COMPACT_ATOMS: atom_id res chain seq x y z
N ILE A 1 -5.71 7.59 4.56
CA ILE A 1 -7.07 7.55 3.97
C ILE A 1 -7.86 8.68 4.62
N PRO A 2 -8.41 9.63 3.85
CA PRO A 2 -9.33 10.63 4.38
C PRO A 2 -10.62 9.93 4.81
N MET A 3 -11.06 10.22 6.05
CA MET A 3 -12.27 9.60 6.60
C MET A 3 -12.79 10.49 7.73
N VAL A 4 -14.09 10.68 7.79
CA VAL A 4 -14.77 11.31 8.93
C VAL A 4 -15.47 10.21 9.72
N VAL A 5 -15.00 9.96 10.93
CA VAL A 5 -15.60 8.99 11.86
C VAL A 5 -16.53 9.74 12.81
N ILE A 6 -17.80 9.37 12.84
CA ILE A 6 -18.79 9.89 13.79
C ILE A 6 -19.07 8.77 14.78
N ALA A 7 -18.69 8.97 16.04
CA ALA A 7 -18.87 8.02 17.12
C ALA A 7 -19.91 8.53 18.12
N GLY A 8 -20.87 7.69 18.50
CA GLY A 8 -21.77 7.97 19.60
C GLY A 8 -21.03 8.01 20.93
N ASP A 9 -21.50 8.83 21.86
CA ASP A 9 -21.01 8.90 23.23
C ASP A 9 -22.19 8.87 24.20
N VAL A 10 -21.95 8.61 25.47
CA VAL A 10 -22.97 8.61 26.50
C VAL A 10 -23.63 10.02 26.64
N PRO A 11 -24.89 10.10 27.14
CA PRO A 11 -25.51 11.40 27.36
C PRO A 11 -24.64 12.30 28.21
N SER A 12 -24.51 13.57 27.80
CA SER A 12 -23.60 14.53 28.45
C SER A 12 -23.85 14.70 29.95
N TYR A 13 -25.10 14.59 30.39
CA TYR A 13 -25.50 14.70 31.82
C TYR A 13 -25.18 13.45 32.65
N TYR A 14 -24.80 12.31 32.04
CA TYR A 14 -24.33 11.11 32.75
C TYR A 14 -22.82 10.97 32.77
N TYR A 15 -22.13 11.87 32.07
CA TYR A 15 -20.67 11.78 31.94
C TYR A 15 -19.99 11.72 33.32
N GLY A 16 -19.05 10.78 33.49
CA GLY A 16 -18.36 10.56 34.77
C GLY A 16 -19.16 9.82 35.84
N LYS A 17 -20.39 9.38 35.53
CA LYS A 17 -21.24 8.59 36.45
C LYS A 17 -21.23 7.09 36.13
N HIS A 18 -20.38 6.66 35.19
CA HIS A 18 -20.28 5.31 34.71
C HIS A 18 -21.60 4.71 34.16
N PRO A 19 -22.29 5.41 33.27
CA PRO A 19 -23.43 4.84 32.58
C PRO A 19 -23.02 3.68 31.69
N HIS A 20 -24.00 2.91 31.24
CA HIS A 20 -23.77 1.80 30.32
C HIS A 20 -22.97 2.27 29.08
N GLN A 21 -21.91 1.54 28.71
CA GLN A 21 -21.01 1.81 27.58
C GLN A 21 -20.14 3.08 27.72
N GLU A 22 -20.06 3.72 28.85
CA GLU A 22 -19.06 4.77 29.06
C GLU A 22 -17.66 4.19 29.13
N VAL A 23 -16.76 4.70 28.28
CA VAL A 23 -15.34 4.31 28.24
C VAL A 23 -14.52 5.24 29.14
N ASN A 24 -14.79 5.21 30.44
CA ASN A 24 -14.12 6.07 31.41
C ASN A 24 -14.03 5.36 32.78
N MET A 25 -13.32 4.23 32.82
CA MET A 25 -13.29 3.41 34.04
C MET A 25 -12.26 3.88 35.09
N HIS A 26 -11.17 4.53 34.65
CA HIS A 26 -10.03 4.81 35.53
C HIS A 26 -9.39 6.18 35.35
N ALA A 27 -9.86 7.00 34.44
CA ALA A 27 -9.32 8.30 34.14
C ALA A 27 -10.39 9.24 33.58
N ASP A 28 -10.15 10.53 33.65
CA ASP A 28 -11.03 11.54 33.09
C ASP A 28 -11.03 11.59 31.54
N GLY A 29 -10.61 10.50 30.90
CA GLY A 29 -10.54 10.35 29.47
C GLY A 29 -11.91 9.98 28.86
N ALA A 30 -12.33 10.72 27.87
CA ALA A 30 -13.49 10.38 27.07
C ALA A 30 -13.11 9.43 25.93
N GLN A 31 -14.09 8.77 25.32
CA GLN A 31 -13.91 7.87 24.17
C GLN A 31 -13.05 8.52 23.07
N TYR A 32 -13.23 9.80 22.76
CA TYR A 32 -12.46 10.48 21.73
C TYR A 32 -10.95 10.57 22.03
N GLU A 33 -10.54 10.50 23.30
CA GLU A 33 -9.12 10.47 23.68
C GLU A 33 -8.42 9.19 23.25
N ILE A 34 -9.13 8.07 23.15
CA ILE A 34 -8.59 6.81 22.65
C ILE A 34 -8.15 6.96 21.18
N TYR A 35 -8.92 7.69 20.39
CA TYR A 35 -8.65 7.86 18.96
C TYR A 35 -7.68 9.00 18.65
N ARG A 36 -7.54 9.97 19.57
CA ARG A 36 -6.75 11.19 19.39
C ARG A 36 -5.33 10.94 18.86
N PRO A 37 -4.57 9.93 19.30
CA PRO A 37 -3.24 9.64 18.76
C PRO A 37 -3.24 9.10 17.31
N PHE A 38 -4.37 8.63 16.82
CA PHE A 38 -4.46 7.93 15.51
C PHE A 38 -5.15 8.76 14.42
N VAL A 39 -5.73 9.93 14.78
CA VAL A 39 -6.48 10.79 13.85
C VAL A 39 -5.83 12.16 13.72
N LYS A 40 -6.05 12.84 12.60
CA LYS A 40 -5.56 14.21 12.42
C LYS A 40 -6.14 15.16 13.48
N ARG A 41 -7.39 14.95 13.85
CA ARG A 41 -8.06 15.66 14.93
C ARG A 41 -9.27 14.88 15.44
N ALA A 42 -9.51 14.96 16.75
CA ALA A 42 -10.72 14.49 17.38
C ALA A 42 -11.47 15.69 17.99
N TRP A 43 -12.79 15.73 17.81
CA TRP A 43 -13.68 16.68 18.45
C TRP A 43 -14.72 15.96 19.29
N ARG A 44 -15.22 16.64 20.30
CA ARG A 44 -16.44 16.29 21.00
C ARG A 44 -17.48 17.41 20.78
N ILE A 45 -18.71 17.02 20.56
CA ILE A 45 -19.82 17.95 20.40
C ILE A 45 -20.40 18.27 21.78
N ASP A 46 -20.14 19.45 22.27
CA ASP A 46 -20.69 19.91 23.58
C ASP A 46 -22.01 20.66 23.42
N LYS A 47 -22.28 21.22 22.24
CA LYS A 47 -23.52 21.93 21.89
C LYS A 47 -23.95 21.51 20.49
N PRO A 48 -25.23 21.16 20.25
CA PRO A 48 -25.70 20.71 18.96
C PRO A 48 -25.52 21.76 17.85
N GLU A 49 -25.55 23.04 18.16
CA GLU A 49 -25.35 24.14 17.21
C GLU A 49 -23.94 24.18 16.61
N GLN A 50 -22.97 23.53 17.25
CA GLN A 50 -21.57 23.42 16.75
C GLN A 50 -21.41 22.31 15.70
N PHE A 51 -22.34 21.36 15.65
CA PHE A 51 -22.17 20.16 14.84
C PHE A 51 -22.00 20.46 13.33
N PRO A 52 -22.83 21.32 12.70
CA PRO A 52 -22.67 21.64 11.28
C PRO A 52 -21.30 22.25 10.94
N GLU A 53 -20.82 23.16 11.76
CA GLU A 53 -19.52 23.82 11.56
C GLU A 53 -18.35 22.84 11.77
N ILE A 54 -18.43 21.99 12.80
CA ILE A 54 -17.39 20.98 13.07
C ILE A 54 -17.37 19.93 11.96
N LEU A 55 -18.53 19.52 11.47
CA LEU A 55 -18.65 18.55 10.38
C LEU A 55 -17.96 19.09 9.10
N ASP A 56 -18.22 20.35 8.74
CA ASP A 56 -17.56 20.99 7.61
C ASP A 56 -16.04 21.06 7.79
N LYS A 57 -15.57 21.47 8.98
CA LYS A 57 -14.13 21.45 9.31
C LYS A 57 -13.53 20.06 9.24
N ALA A 58 -14.29 19.04 9.64
CA ALA A 58 -13.84 17.65 9.64
C ALA A 58 -13.57 17.14 8.23
N PHE A 59 -14.50 17.35 7.29
CA PHE A 59 -14.30 16.97 5.89
C PHE A 59 -13.10 17.68 5.28
N ARG A 60 -13.01 19.00 5.42
CA ARG A 60 -11.87 19.77 4.90
C ARG A 60 -10.54 19.33 5.50
N LEU A 61 -10.48 19.05 6.80
CA LEU A 61 -9.24 18.61 7.45
C LEU A 61 -8.85 17.19 7.01
N ALA A 62 -9.82 16.29 6.83
CA ALA A 62 -9.55 14.93 6.38
C ALA A 62 -8.85 14.91 5.02
N GLU A 63 -9.19 15.82 4.12
CA GLU A 63 -8.68 15.89 2.75
C GLU A 63 -7.46 16.82 2.59
N SER A 64 -7.23 17.77 3.51
CA SER A 64 -6.17 18.77 3.38
C SER A 64 -4.78 18.22 3.66
N GLY A 65 -3.73 18.79 3.02
CA GLY A 65 -2.34 18.40 3.19
C GLY A 65 -2.15 16.89 2.94
N ARG A 66 -1.47 16.19 3.86
CA ARG A 66 -1.49 14.73 3.88
C ARG A 66 -2.87 14.24 4.35
N PRO A 67 -3.69 13.61 3.49
CA PRO A 67 -5.02 13.16 3.86
C PRO A 67 -4.98 12.13 5.00
N GLY A 68 -5.98 12.19 5.90
CA GLY A 68 -6.05 11.28 7.04
C GLY A 68 -7.39 11.31 7.76
N PRO A 69 -7.63 10.36 8.69
CA PRO A 69 -8.89 10.26 9.41
C PRO A 69 -9.05 11.39 10.43
N VAL A 70 -10.29 11.75 10.69
CA VAL A 70 -10.72 12.63 11.78
C VAL A 70 -11.88 11.98 12.52
N LEU A 71 -12.10 12.35 13.78
CA LEU A 71 -13.16 11.80 14.61
C LEU A 71 -14.02 12.92 15.23
N ILE A 72 -15.33 12.69 15.23
CA ILE A 72 -16.32 13.49 15.94
C ILE A 72 -17.05 12.59 16.92
N SER A 73 -16.86 12.80 18.22
CA SER A 73 -17.62 12.14 19.29
C SER A 73 -18.86 12.96 19.57
N VAL A 74 -20.03 12.33 19.47
CA VAL A 74 -21.33 13.01 19.62
C VAL A 74 -22.10 12.37 20.77
N PRO A 75 -22.28 13.06 21.92
CA PRO A 75 -23.13 12.57 22.98
C PRO A 75 -24.56 12.33 22.52
N MET A 76 -25.20 11.29 23.07
CA MET A 76 -26.53 10.81 22.65
C MET A 76 -27.59 11.93 22.74
N ASP A 77 -27.54 12.75 23.77
CA ASP A 77 -28.48 13.88 23.95
C ASP A 77 -28.25 15.01 22.93
N MET A 78 -27.08 15.08 22.29
CA MET A 78 -26.83 16.02 21.18
C MET A 78 -27.51 15.57 19.89
N PHE A 79 -27.55 14.26 19.62
CA PHE A 79 -28.29 13.73 18.49
C PHE A 79 -29.80 13.86 18.56
N SER A 80 -30.33 13.98 19.80
CA SER A 80 -31.76 14.07 20.06
C SER A 80 -32.31 15.50 20.05
N ARG A 81 -31.44 16.51 19.91
CA ARG A 81 -31.87 17.92 19.90
C ARG A 81 -32.22 18.39 18.52
N GLU A 82 -33.32 19.14 18.44
CA GLU A 82 -33.71 19.85 17.22
C GLU A 82 -32.82 21.05 16.99
N LEU A 83 -32.38 21.26 15.78
CA LEU A 83 -31.60 22.41 15.34
C LEU A 83 -32.43 23.25 14.37
N ASP A 84 -32.40 24.57 14.51
CA ASP A 84 -32.90 25.47 13.51
C ASP A 84 -32.05 25.34 12.22
N THR A 85 -32.72 25.30 11.06
CA THR A 85 -32.08 25.15 9.76
C THR A 85 -31.09 26.28 9.44
N SER A 86 -31.23 27.46 10.10
CA SER A 86 -30.29 28.57 9.98
C SER A 86 -28.86 28.22 10.40
N HIS A 87 -28.67 27.22 11.28
CA HIS A 87 -27.36 26.73 11.67
C HIS A 87 -26.61 26.03 10.52
N PHE A 88 -27.36 25.56 9.53
CA PHE A 88 -26.81 24.94 8.30
C PHE A 88 -26.58 25.95 7.17
N ALA A 89 -27.09 27.17 7.28
CA ALA A 89 -26.97 28.21 6.26
C ALA A 89 -25.52 28.69 6.03
N ARG A 90 -24.62 28.35 6.95
CA ARG A 90 -23.18 28.67 6.86
C ARG A 90 -22.33 27.48 6.34
N THR A 91 -22.96 26.39 6.03
CA THR A 91 -22.21 25.26 5.43
C THR A 91 -21.74 25.66 4.04
N TYR A 92 -20.44 25.58 3.83
CA TYR A 92 -19.80 25.93 2.59
C TYR A 92 -20.05 24.78 1.58
N HIS A 93 -21.18 24.81 0.90
CA HIS A 93 -21.54 23.79 -0.10
C HIS A 93 -20.61 23.80 -1.31
N ASP A 94 -19.97 24.93 -1.56
CA ASP A 94 -18.93 25.03 -2.57
C ASP A 94 -17.58 24.97 -1.85
N SER A 95 -16.97 23.78 -1.80
CA SER A 95 -15.59 23.66 -1.32
C SER A 95 -14.75 24.65 -2.10
N PRO A 96 -14.12 25.64 -1.47
CA PRO A 96 -13.24 26.54 -2.20
C PRO A 96 -12.17 25.69 -2.87
N VAL A 97 -11.88 25.92 -4.13
CA VAL A 97 -10.75 25.30 -4.82
C VAL A 97 -9.50 25.65 -4.00
N THR A 98 -9.00 24.69 -3.27
CA THR A 98 -7.77 24.88 -2.50
C THR A 98 -6.60 24.81 -3.47
N ILE A 99 -5.92 25.93 -3.65
CA ILE A 99 -4.68 25.97 -4.44
C ILE A 99 -3.63 25.16 -3.67
N ARG A 100 -3.12 24.12 -4.31
CA ARG A 100 -2.08 23.28 -3.74
C ARG A 100 -0.74 24.00 -3.77
N PRO A 101 0.15 23.78 -2.77
CA PRO A 101 1.46 24.43 -2.75
C PRO A 101 2.31 23.99 -3.95
N ALA A 102 2.93 24.97 -4.60
CA ALA A 102 3.81 24.77 -5.76
C ALA A 102 5.23 25.25 -5.46
N LEU A 103 6.19 24.79 -6.24
CA LEU A 103 7.57 25.31 -6.19
C LEU A 103 7.63 26.75 -6.76
N SER A 104 8.49 27.58 -6.21
CA SER A 104 8.88 28.82 -6.90
C SER A 104 9.65 28.46 -8.18
N LYS A 105 9.73 29.40 -9.14
CA LYS A 105 10.49 29.19 -10.38
C LYS A 105 11.97 28.88 -10.08
N GLU A 106 12.56 29.58 -9.13
CA GLU A 106 13.96 29.38 -8.71
C GLU A 106 14.17 27.99 -8.11
N ALA A 107 13.25 27.56 -7.21
CA ALA A 107 13.34 26.23 -6.64
C ALA A 107 13.20 25.14 -7.73
N ALA A 108 12.25 25.27 -8.65
CA ALA A 108 12.09 24.33 -9.75
C ALA A 108 13.35 24.23 -10.63
N HIS A 109 14.03 25.37 -10.89
CA HIS A 109 15.32 25.39 -11.61
C HIS A 109 16.42 24.65 -10.86
N GLU A 110 16.51 24.77 -9.53
CA GLU A 110 17.51 24.03 -8.73
C GLU A 110 17.26 22.52 -8.79
N TYR A 111 16.00 22.06 -8.67
CA TYR A 111 15.67 20.64 -8.85
C TYR A 111 16.03 20.15 -10.26
N ALA A 112 15.61 20.88 -11.29
CA ALA A 112 15.89 20.51 -12.67
C ALA A 112 17.40 20.45 -12.96
N LYS A 113 18.16 21.44 -12.48
CA LYS A 113 19.61 21.49 -12.60
C LYS A 113 20.28 20.29 -11.96
N MET A 114 19.91 19.94 -10.73
CA MET A 114 20.47 18.78 -10.03
C MET A 114 20.19 17.47 -10.78
N LEU A 115 19.00 17.31 -11.35
CA LEU A 115 18.63 16.13 -12.14
C LEU A 115 19.34 16.05 -13.48
N ILE A 116 19.59 17.20 -14.14
CA ILE A 116 20.30 17.29 -15.43
C ILE A 116 21.80 17.05 -15.26
N GLU A 117 22.41 17.58 -14.20
CA GLU A 117 23.85 17.46 -13.94
C GLU A 117 24.22 16.07 -13.36
N ALA A 118 23.26 15.34 -12.82
CA ALA A 118 23.48 14.01 -12.27
C ALA A 118 23.88 12.99 -13.35
N GLN A 119 24.85 12.14 -13.01
CA GLN A 119 25.29 11.06 -13.90
C GLN A 119 24.30 9.88 -13.85
N ASN A 120 23.85 9.52 -12.66
CA ASN A 120 22.97 8.40 -12.39
C ASN A 120 21.77 8.85 -11.51
N PRO A 121 20.91 9.76 -11.99
CA PRO A 121 19.74 10.17 -11.21
C PRO A 121 18.70 9.05 -11.15
N VAL A 122 17.97 8.99 -10.04
CA VAL A 122 16.80 8.11 -9.86
C VAL A 122 15.65 8.92 -9.26
N ILE A 123 14.46 8.76 -9.80
CA ILE A 123 13.23 9.25 -9.16
C ILE A 123 12.64 8.10 -8.34
N HIS A 124 12.44 8.32 -7.04
CA HIS A 124 11.81 7.36 -6.13
C HIS A 124 10.42 7.87 -5.74
N VAL A 125 9.37 7.14 -6.16
CA VAL A 125 7.98 7.60 -6.01
C VAL A 125 7.24 6.87 -4.91
N GLY A 126 6.45 7.62 -4.14
CA GLY A 126 5.53 7.10 -3.14
C GLY A 126 4.07 7.34 -3.49
N GLY A 127 3.18 6.97 -2.57
CA GLY A 127 1.73 7.04 -2.78
C GLY A 127 1.15 8.44 -2.98
N GLN A 128 1.86 9.51 -2.60
CA GLN A 128 1.34 10.87 -2.83
C GLN A 128 1.29 11.24 -4.32
N VAL A 129 2.08 10.58 -5.18
CA VAL A 129 2.00 10.79 -6.64
C VAL A 129 0.60 10.44 -7.14
N LEU A 130 0.02 9.33 -6.66
CA LEU A 130 -1.35 8.92 -6.99
C LEU A 130 -2.38 9.87 -6.34
N ILE A 131 -2.23 10.17 -5.05
CA ILE A 131 -3.14 11.08 -4.32
C ILE A 131 -3.20 12.47 -4.97
N SER A 132 -2.09 12.94 -5.52
CA SER A 132 -2.00 14.23 -6.22
C SER A 132 -2.37 14.16 -7.71
N GLN A 133 -2.73 12.96 -8.20
CA GLN A 133 -2.99 12.74 -9.63
C GLN A 133 -1.82 13.20 -10.51
N ALA A 134 -0.60 12.85 -10.11
CA ALA A 134 0.64 13.35 -10.70
C ALA A 134 1.26 12.37 -11.71
N SER A 135 0.60 11.27 -12.06
CA SER A 135 1.16 10.21 -12.91
C SER A 135 1.56 10.71 -14.30
N GLU A 136 0.74 11.54 -14.94
CA GLU A 136 1.06 12.14 -16.24
C GLU A 136 2.25 13.12 -16.16
N ALA A 137 2.28 13.95 -15.12
CA ALA A 137 3.40 14.88 -14.89
C ALA A 137 4.71 14.14 -14.60
N LEU A 138 4.63 13.03 -13.83
CA LEU A 138 5.75 12.14 -13.58
C LEU A 138 6.27 11.54 -14.89
N GLN A 139 5.38 10.94 -15.69
CA GLN A 139 5.73 10.33 -16.96
C GLN A 139 6.40 11.34 -17.90
N ALA A 140 5.84 12.54 -18.03
CA ALA A 140 6.38 13.59 -18.89
C ALA A 140 7.81 14.02 -18.49
N LEU A 141 8.08 14.17 -17.19
CA LEU A 141 9.44 14.49 -16.69
C LEU A 141 10.40 13.33 -16.92
N VAL A 142 9.95 12.11 -16.63
CA VAL A 142 10.72 10.86 -16.78
C VAL A 142 11.13 10.65 -18.23
N GLU A 143 10.20 10.83 -19.17
CA GLU A 143 10.48 10.67 -20.61
C GLU A 143 11.38 11.78 -21.15
N PHE A 144 11.23 13.01 -20.66
CA PHE A 144 12.03 14.15 -21.12
C PHE A 144 13.51 14.05 -20.67
N LEU A 145 13.77 13.58 -19.46
CA LEU A 145 15.12 13.43 -18.90
C LEU A 145 15.65 11.99 -18.92
N GLU A 146 14.87 11.03 -19.38
CA GLU A 146 15.14 9.58 -19.34
C GLU A 146 15.70 9.09 -17.99
N ILE A 147 15.03 9.48 -16.89
CA ILE A 147 15.43 9.11 -15.52
C ILE A 147 14.68 7.83 -15.10
N PRO A 148 15.38 6.81 -14.57
CA PRO A 148 14.74 5.59 -14.08
C PRO A 148 13.89 5.90 -12.84
N VAL A 149 12.74 5.20 -12.74
CA VAL A 149 11.80 5.35 -11.63
C VAL A 149 11.76 4.08 -10.81
N SER A 150 12.14 4.18 -9.55
CA SER A 150 11.86 3.19 -8.53
C SER A 150 10.65 3.61 -7.70
N ARG A 151 10.00 2.65 -7.04
CA ARG A 151 8.79 2.94 -6.29
C ARG A 151 8.71 2.22 -4.95
N THR A 152 7.94 2.80 -4.03
CA THR A 152 7.45 2.11 -2.84
C THR A 152 6.29 1.18 -3.20
N LEU A 153 5.83 0.35 -2.26
CA LEU A 153 4.57 -0.38 -2.45
C LEU A 153 3.41 0.56 -2.78
N MET A 154 3.30 1.66 -2.03
CA MET A 154 2.20 2.62 -2.19
C MET A 154 2.31 3.45 -3.48
N GLY A 155 3.47 3.46 -4.12
CA GLY A 155 3.71 4.12 -5.41
C GLY A 155 3.42 3.22 -6.62
N GLN A 156 2.94 1.99 -6.43
CA GLN A 156 2.60 1.10 -7.54
C GLN A 156 1.45 1.69 -8.38
N GLY A 157 1.65 1.72 -9.69
CA GLY A 157 0.71 2.36 -10.62
C GLY A 157 0.97 3.85 -10.87
N ALA A 158 1.88 4.52 -10.11
CA ALA A 158 2.24 5.91 -10.38
C ALA A 158 2.88 6.11 -11.77
N LEU A 159 3.65 5.14 -12.21
CA LEU A 159 4.13 4.96 -13.58
C LEU A 159 3.86 3.50 -13.97
N SER A 160 3.39 3.25 -15.17
CA SER A 160 3.10 1.89 -15.64
C SER A 160 4.28 0.95 -15.39
N ASP A 161 4.02 -0.26 -14.84
CA ASP A 161 5.06 -1.27 -14.64
C ASP A 161 5.66 -1.76 -15.96
N LEU A 162 4.99 -1.52 -17.10
CA LEU A 162 5.52 -1.80 -18.45
C LEU A 162 6.34 -0.65 -19.04
N HIS A 163 6.37 0.53 -18.39
CA HIS A 163 7.16 1.65 -18.89
C HIS A 163 8.65 1.31 -18.91
N PRO A 164 9.41 1.66 -19.98
CA PRO A 164 10.83 1.29 -20.13
C PRO A 164 11.75 1.80 -19.02
N LEU A 165 11.38 2.90 -18.36
CA LEU A 165 12.15 3.52 -17.27
C LEU A 165 11.62 3.14 -15.87
N ASN A 166 10.54 2.39 -15.74
CA ASN A 166 10.11 1.87 -14.45
C ASN A 166 10.98 0.66 -14.07
N VAL A 167 11.75 0.77 -13.01
CA VAL A 167 12.63 -0.32 -12.56
C VAL A 167 11.95 -1.25 -11.54
N GLY A 168 10.90 -0.79 -10.86
CA GLY A 168 10.13 -1.61 -9.92
C GLY A 168 10.20 -1.15 -8.47
N VAL A 169 9.81 -2.05 -7.57
CA VAL A 169 9.72 -1.81 -6.13
C VAL A 169 11.07 -1.93 -5.43
N THR A 170 11.30 -1.09 -4.41
CA THR A 170 12.49 -1.12 -3.56
C THR A 170 12.24 -1.79 -2.20
N GLY A 171 13.26 -1.87 -1.40
CA GLY A 171 13.21 -2.31 -0.01
C GLY A 171 13.07 -3.82 0.14
N PHE A 172 12.31 -4.25 1.15
CA PHE A 172 12.13 -5.68 1.48
C PHE A 172 11.54 -6.52 0.34
N TRP A 173 10.87 -5.88 -0.60
CA TRP A 173 10.23 -6.52 -1.75
C TRP A 173 10.95 -6.24 -3.07
N GLY A 174 12.07 -5.53 -3.00
CA GLY A 174 12.87 -5.19 -4.17
C GLY A 174 13.65 -6.37 -4.71
N CYS A 175 14.09 -6.24 -5.96
CA CYS A 175 14.98 -7.18 -6.62
C CYS A 175 16.39 -6.59 -6.70
N ASP A 176 17.43 -7.43 -6.78
CA ASP A 176 18.83 -6.99 -6.80
C ASP A 176 19.10 -5.91 -7.85
N PHE A 177 18.58 -6.07 -9.06
CA PHE A 177 18.80 -5.10 -10.14
C PHE A 177 18.17 -3.72 -9.84
N VAL A 178 17.05 -3.67 -9.10
CA VAL A 178 16.43 -2.42 -8.67
C VAL A 178 17.32 -1.73 -7.65
N HIS A 179 17.83 -2.50 -6.68
CA HIS A 179 18.75 -1.99 -5.67
C HIS A 179 20.09 -1.59 -6.28
N ASP A 180 20.60 -2.30 -7.31
CA ASP A 180 21.81 -1.89 -8.02
C ASP A 180 21.68 -0.50 -8.64
N ILE A 181 20.52 -0.18 -9.21
CA ILE A 181 20.25 1.14 -9.76
C ILE A 181 20.14 2.19 -8.66
N THR A 182 19.39 1.92 -7.59
CA THR A 182 19.12 2.93 -6.55
C THR A 182 20.32 3.18 -5.64
N ARG A 183 21.11 2.17 -5.27
CA ARG A 183 22.32 2.34 -4.43
C ARG A 183 23.50 2.98 -5.16
N ASN A 184 23.52 2.91 -6.50
CA ASN A 184 24.54 3.54 -7.34
C ASN A 184 24.12 4.91 -7.89
N ALA A 185 22.94 5.40 -7.51
CA ALA A 185 22.49 6.74 -7.87
C ALA A 185 23.33 7.82 -7.18
N ASP A 186 23.67 8.88 -7.91
CA ASP A 186 24.32 10.07 -7.36
C ASP A 186 23.30 11.14 -6.93
N VAL A 187 22.10 11.13 -7.50
CA VAL A 187 20.94 11.94 -7.08
C VAL A 187 19.71 11.03 -6.95
N ILE A 188 19.05 11.07 -5.80
CA ILE A 188 17.78 10.40 -5.56
C ILE A 188 16.71 11.47 -5.33
N PHE A 189 15.76 11.55 -6.25
CA PHE A 189 14.62 12.45 -6.14
C PHE A 189 13.41 11.72 -5.54
N GLY A 190 13.16 11.92 -4.25
CA GLY A 190 11.98 11.41 -3.56
C GLY A 190 10.76 12.28 -3.85
N VAL A 191 9.72 11.69 -4.48
CA VAL A 191 8.48 12.38 -4.80
C VAL A 191 7.32 11.72 -4.05
N GLY A 192 6.77 12.44 -3.07
CA GLY A 192 5.64 11.94 -2.29
C GLY A 192 5.94 10.64 -1.56
N THR A 193 7.16 10.45 -1.14
CA THR A 193 7.66 9.30 -0.40
C THR A 193 8.38 9.73 0.86
N ARG A 194 8.18 8.97 1.94
CA ARG A 194 8.81 9.21 3.24
C ARG A 194 10.01 8.32 3.52
N PHE A 195 10.46 7.55 2.53
CA PHE A 195 11.57 6.60 2.69
C PHE A 195 11.39 5.71 3.93
N ALA A 196 10.22 5.04 4.01
CA ALA A 196 9.87 4.21 5.15
C ALA A 196 10.79 2.99 5.24
N GLU A 197 10.83 2.37 6.43
CA GLU A 197 11.69 1.22 6.73
C GLU A 197 11.62 0.14 5.65
N ALA A 198 10.41 -0.29 5.34
CA ALA A 198 10.19 -1.38 4.40
C ALA A 198 10.59 -1.07 2.96
N ASP A 199 10.54 0.21 2.56
CA ASP A 199 10.93 0.68 1.23
C ASP A 199 12.43 0.96 1.12
N SER A 200 13.13 1.01 2.26
CA SER A 200 14.53 1.40 2.39
C SER A 200 15.41 0.33 3.05
N SER A 201 14.93 -0.90 3.17
CA SER A 201 15.62 -2.03 3.83
C SER A 201 16.18 -1.64 5.20
N SER A 202 15.31 -1.12 6.10
CA SER A 202 15.66 -0.63 7.45
C SER A 202 16.75 0.46 7.46
N TRP A 203 16.84 1.23 6.39
CA TRP A 203 17.83 2.32 6.20
C TRP A 203 19.29 1.89 6.26
N TYR A 204 19.60 0.61 6.06
CA TYR A 204 20.97 0.15 5.94
C TYR A 204 21.63 0.81 4.73
N ASN A 205 22.78 1.44 4.99
CA ASN A 205 23.53 2.09 3.92
C ASN A 205 24.03 1.05 2.91
N ASP A 206 24.04 1.42 1.62
CA ASP A 206 24.51 0.58 0.52
C ASP A 206 23.67 -0.70 0.27
N VAL A 207 22.41 -0.74 0.75
CA VAL A 207 21.47 -1.82 0.44
C VAL A 207 20.47 -1.35 -0.61
N THR A 208 19.47 -0.59 -0.22
CA THR A 208 18.52 0.04 -1.15
C THR A 208 19.06 1.37 -1.68
N PHE A 209 19.59 2.19 -0.78
CA PHE A 209 20.16 3.50 -1.08
C PHE A 209 21.54 3.62 -0.42
N ASN A 210 22.37 4.56 -0.93
CA ASN A 210 23.66 4.87 -0.34
C ASN A 210 23.75 6.38 -0.04
N ALA A 211 23.52 6.75 1.23
CA ALA A 211 23.51 8.14 1.66
C ALA A 211 24.91 8.82 1.63
N GLU A 212 25.98 8.06 1.53
CA GLU A 212 27.33 8.61 1.40
C GLU A 212 27.67 9.03 -0.04
N LYS A 213 27.02 8.37 -1.03
CA LYS A 213 27.22 8.63 -2.45
C LYS A 213 26.13 9.52 -3.04
N SER A 214 24.88 9.35 -2.57
CA SER A 214 23.71 9.97 -3.15
C SER A 214 23.35 11.28 -2.48
N LYS A 215 23.05 12.31 -3.28
CA LYS A 215 22.33 13.50 -2.81
C LYS A 215 20.83 13.21 -2.87
N PHE A 216 20.17 13.27 -1.73
CA PHE A 216 18.72 13.19 -1.68
C PHE A 216 18.12 14.57 -1.93
N ILE A 217 17.15 14.65 -2.82
CA ILE A 217 16.26 15.79 -3.00
C ILE A 217 14.82 15.30 -2.84
N GLN A 218 13.94 16.09 -2.22
CA GLN A 218 12.64 15.57 -1.80
C GLN A 218 11.53 16.61 -1.97
N VAL A 219 10.38 16.16 -2.48
CA VAL A 219 9.13 16.90 -2.50
C VAL A 219 8.06 16.08 -1.78
N ASP A 220 7.40 16.68 -0.81
CA ASP A 220 6.30 16.07 -0.06
C ASP A 220 5.28 17.11 0.37
N LEU A 221 4.00 16.72 0.52
CA LEU A 221 2.95 17.59 1.07
C LEU A 221 3.06 17.77 2.58
N GLU A 222 3.74 16.84 3.26
CA GLU A 222 3.89 16.82 4.71
C GLU A 222 5.30 17.32 5.08
N PRO A 223 5.41 18.50 5.69
CA PRO A 223 6.71 19.08 6.03
C PRO A 223 7.55 18.20 6.95
N ALA A 224 6.90 17.40 7.82
CA ALA A 224 7.59 16.51 8.76
C ALA A 224 8.27 15.30 8.07
N GLU A 225 7.96 15.03 6.82
CA GLU A 225 8.59 13.93 6.05
C GLU A 225 9.85 14.39 5.30
N ILE A 226 10.06 15.69 5.10
CA ILE A 226 11.25 16.22 4.42
C ILE A 226 12.48 16.00 5.30
N GLY A 227 13.43 15.22 4.79
CA GLY A 227 14.67 14.93 5.49
C GLY A 227 14.53 14.05 6.74
N ARG A 228 13.39 13.40 6.92
CA ARG A 228 13.10 12.60 8.12
C ARG A 228 14.05 11.43 8.31
N ASN A 229 14.33 10.67 7.27
CA ASN A 229 15.08 9.42 7.33
C ASN A 229 16.43 9.50 6.61
N TYR A 230 16.58 10.38 5.63
CA TYR A 230 17.83 10.68 4.94
C TYR A 230 18.07 12.17 4.93
N PRO A 231 19.32 12.62 5.11
CA PRO A 231 19.67 14.03 4.97
C PRO A 231 19.40 14.48 3.52
N VAL A 232 18.66 15.58 3.36
CA VAL A 232 18.32 16.11 2.03
C VAL A 232 19.20 17.30 1.67
N ALA A 233 19.69 17.33 0.44
CA ALA A 233 20.40 18.47 -0.13
C ALA A 233 19.44 19.59 -0.56
N LEU A 234 18.21 19.21 -0.96
CA LEU A 234 17.15 20.13 -1.34
C LEU A 234 15.80 19.51 -0.98
N GLY A 235 14.99 20.20 -0.20
CA GLY A 235 13.68 19.74 0.22
C GLY A 235 12.63 20.83 0.07
N ALA A 236 11.42 20.48 -0.40
CA ALA A 236 10.33 21.42 -0.53
C ALA A 236 8.98 20.81 -0.15
N VAL A 237 8.15 21.61 0.52
CA VAL A 237 6.76 21.27 0.78
C VAL A 237 5.95 21.74 -0.42
N ALA A 238 5.57 20.78 -1.29
CA ALA A 238 4.80 21.06 -2.49
C ALA A 238 3.94 19.86 -2.89
N ASP A 239 2.89 20.12 -3.65
CA ASP A 239 2.10 19.09 -4.30
C ASP A 239 2.94 18.41 -5.38
N PRO A 240 3.03 17.06 -5.42
CA PRO A 240 3.79 16.32 -6.40
C PRO A 240 3.50 16.72 -7.86
N LYS A 241 2.23 16.92 -8.23
CA LYS A 241 1.87 17.30 -9.60
C LYS A 241 2.43 18.67 -9.95
N GLN A 242 2.16 19.67 -9.10
CA GLN A 242 2.62 21.03 -9.31
C GLN A 242 4.16 21.12 -9.33
N ALA A 243 4.83 20.34 -8.50
CA ALA A 243 6.29 20.29 -8.46
C ALA A 243 6.88 19.65 -9.73
N LEU A 244 6.36 18.50 -10.16
CA LEU A 244 6.84 17.80 -11.35
C LEU A 244 6.62 18.63 -12.62
N GLU A 245 5.46 19.28 -12.76
CA GLU A 245 5.17 20.19 -13.87
C GLU A 245 6.15 21.38 -13.90
N ALA A 246 6.39 22.03 -12.75
CA ALA A 246 7.33 23.14 -12.65
C ALA A 246 8.79 22.73 -12.96
N ILE A 247 9.21 21.56 -12.46
CA ILE A 247 10.55 21.00 -12.71
C ILE A 247 10.71 20.67 -14.20
N LEU A 248 9.69 20.11 -14.85
CA LEU A 248 9.72 19.82 -16.29
C LEU A 248 9.88 21.09 -17.12
N GLU A 249 9.13 22.16 -16.81
CA GLU A 249 9.27 23.43 -17.50
C GLU A 249 10.66 24.03 -17.31
N ALA A 250 11.19 24.00 -16.08
CA ALA A 250 12.56 24.44 -15.80
C ALA A 250 13.60 23.57 -16.54
N ALA A 251 13.39 22.27 -16.63
CA ALA A 251 14.27 21.37 -17.37
C ALA A 251 14.29 21.69 -18.88
N LYS A 252 13.13 22.01 -19.46
CA LYS A 252 13.03 22.45 -20.87
C LYS A 252 13.75 23.79 -21.13
N GLU A 253 13.72 24.72 -20.16
CA GLU A 253 14.45 25.98 -20.25
C GLU A 253 15.98 25.75 -20.20
N ILE A 254 16.46 24.84 -19.35
CA ILE A 254 17.90 24.56 -19.15
C ILE A 254 18.45 23.69 -20.29
N LYS A 255 17.72 22.66 -20.70
CA LYS A 255 18.15 21.67 -21.69
C LYS A 255 17.00 21.30 -22.65
N PRO A 256 16.70 22.16 -23.64
CA PRO A 256 15.55 22.02 -24.54
C PRO A 256 15.46 20.68 -25.29
N GLU A 257 16.60 20.05 -25.58
CA GLU A 257 16.68 18.73 -26.23
C GLU A 257 16.42 17.54 -25.31
N GLY A 258 16.27 17.76 -24.01
CA GLY A 258 16.15 16.70 -23.03
C GLY A 258 17.44 15.87 -22.86
N ILE A 259 17.31 14.70 -22.29
CA ILE A 259 18.43 13.75 -22.10
C ILE A 259 18.00 12.37 -22.63
N GLN A 260 18.93 11.68 -23.29
CA GLN A 260 18.71 10.33 -23.80
C GLN A 260 19.65 9.34 -23.13
N ARG A 261 19.11 8.21 -22.65
CA ARG A 261 19.87 7.13 -21.99
C ARG A 261 19.51 5.76 -22.57
N PRO A 262 19.81 5.49 -23.85
CA PRO A 262 19.40 4.24 -24.53
C PRO A 262 20.00 2.99 -23.86
N GLU A 263 21.24 3.05 -23.38
CA GLU A 263 21.91 1.91 -22.72
C GLU A 263 21.23 1.59 -21.36
N LEU A 264 20.78 2.60 -20.65
CA LEU A 264 20.03 2.41 -19.39
C LEU A 264 18.69 1.71 -19.65
N LYS A 265 17.93 2.18 -20.66
CA LYS A 265 16.65 1.53 -21.03
C LYS A 265 16.86 0.07 -21.45
N LYS A 266 17.92 -0.19 -22.20
CA LYS A 266 18.29 -1.57 -22.60
C LYS A 266 18.62 -2.42 -21.37
N ALA A 267 19.46 -1.92 -20.46
CA ALA A 267 19.82 -2.64 -19.24
C ALA A 267 18.59 -2.93 -18.35
N ILE A 268 17.68 -1.97 -18.18
CA ILE A 268 16.42 -2.19 -17.47
C ILE A 268 15.59 -3.30 -18.13
N ALA A 269 15.44 -3.24 -19.45
CA ALA A 269 14.65 -4.24 -20.19
C ALA A 269 15.25 -5.65 -20.05
N GLU A 270 16.57 -5.78 -20.16
CA GLU A 270 17.29 -7.06 -20.01
C GLU A 270 17.11 -7.63 -18.59
N ASN A 271 17.27 -6.82 -17.55
CA ASN A 271 17.11 -7.25 -16.17
C ASN A 271 15.65 -7.65 -15.85
N LYS A 272 14.67 -6.89 -16.33
CA LYS A 272 13.25 -7.24 -16.17
C LYS A 272 12.92 -8.54 -16.90
N ALA A 273 13.47 -8.74 -18.10
CA ALA A 273 13.30 -9.98 -18.85
C ALA A 273 13.94 -11.18 -18.11
N ALA A 274 15.13 -11.01 -17.56
CA ALA A 274 15.80 -12.04 -16.77
C ALA A 274 15.01 -12.40 -15.50
N PHE A 275 14.48 -11.41 -14.78
CA PHE A 275 13.61 -11.64 -13.62
C PHE A 275 12.31 -12.37 -14.00
N LYS A 276 11.65 -11.98 -15.10
CA LYS A 276 10.47 -12.70 -15.60
C LYS A 276 10.82 -14.12 -16.00
N ALA A 277 11.95 -14.33 -16.68
CA ALA A 277 12.40 -15.66 -17.09
C ALA A 277 12.69 -16.60 -15.89
N SER A 278 13.26 -16.07 -14.80
CA SER A 278 13.52 -16.86 -13.58
C SER A 278 12.26 -17.38 -12.89
N ASN A 279 11.12 -16.75 -13.14
CA ASN A 279 9.81 -17.11 -12.57
C ASN A 279 8.94 -17.95 -13.52
N VAL A 280 9.36 -18.18 -14.77
CA VAL A 280 8.54 -18.89 -15.79
C VAL A 280 8.17 -20.29 -15.36
N GLU A 281 9.13 -21.07 -14.86
CA GLU A 281 8.91 -22.46 -14.47
C GLU A 281 7.88 -22.56 -13.35
N ILE A 282 8.08 -21.85 -12.26
CA ILE A 282 7.20 -21.88 -11.09
C ILE A 282 5.82 -21.28 -11.39
N SER A 283 5.75 -20.30 -12.29
CA SER A 283 4.47 -19.69 -12.71
C SER A 283 3.66 -20.59 -13.65
N ASN A 284 4.28 -21.61 -14.26
CA ASN A 284 3.62 -22.59 -15.11
C ASN A 284 3.47 -23.97 -14.43
N ASP A 285 3.90 -24.07 -13.18
CA ASP A 285 3.81 -25.33 -12.44
C ASP A 285 2.35 -25.75 -12.24
N GLY A 286 2.05 -26.98 -12.61
CA GLY A 286 0.72 -27.59 -12.48
C GLY A 286 0.48 -28.30 -11.16
N ARG A 287 1.43 -28.22 -10.20
CA ARG A 287 1.27 -28.84 -8.88
C ARG A 287 0.07 -28.31 -8.13
N PHE A 288 -0.40 -29.12 -7.20
CA PHE A 288 -1.47 -28.77 -6.27
C PHE A 288 -1.14 -29.28 -4.85
N PRO A 289 -1.23 -28.44 -3.79
CA PRO A 289 -1.66 -27.03 -3.80
C PRO A 289 -0.87 -26.12 -4.73
N MET A 290 -1.50 -25.03 -5.19
CA MET A 290 -0.92 -24.13 -6.21
C MET A 290 0.26 -23.31 -5.67
N THR A 291 1.18 -22.95 -6.55
CA THR A 291 2.20 -21.95 -6.21
C THR A 291 1.60 -20.54 -6.24
N PRO A 292 2.06 -19.60 -5.38
CA PRO A 292 1.59 -18.22 -5.44
C PRO A 292 1.86 -17.57 -6.80
N GLN A 293 2.99 -17.88 -7.44
CA GLN A 293 3.34 -17.36 -8.76
C GLN A 293 2.35 -17.82 -9.84
N ARG A 294 1.88 -19.07 -9.77
CA ARG A 294 0.86 -19.59 -10.70
C ARG A 294 -0.47 -18.86 -10.52
N ILE A 295 -0.87 -18.63 -9.28
CA ILE A 295 -2.10 -17.87 -8.98
C ILE A 295 -2.00 -16.46 -9.57
N LEU A 296 -0.90 -15.74 -9.31
CA LEU A 296 -0.68 -14.38 -9.81
C LEU A 296 -0.72 -14.30 -11.33
N LYS A 297 -0.05 -15.26 -12.01
CA LYS A 297 -0.04 -15.37 -13.47
C LYS A 297 -1.45 -15.57 -14.01
N ASP A 298 -2.18 -16.56 -13.50
CA ASP A 298 -3.51 -16.90 -13.99
C ASP A 298 -4.50 -15.75 -13.76
N VAL A 299 -4.38 -15.03 -12.62
CA VAL A 299 -5.16 -13.80 -12.36
C VAL A 299 -4.80 -12.73 -13.39
N ARG A 300 -3.50 -12.42 -13.63
CA ARG A 300 -3.11 -11.34 -14.54
C ARG A 300 -3.55 -11.60 -15.98
N GLU A 301 -3.54 -12.84 -16.42
CA GLU A 301 -3.92 -13.20 -17.79
C GLU A 301 -5.43 -13.00 -18.09
N VAL A 302 -6.27 -12.97 -17.07
CA VAL A 302 -7.74 -12.87 -17.20
C VAL A 302 -8.25 -11.52 -16.71
N PHE A 303 -7.61 -10.94 -15.69
CA PHE A 303 -8.08 -9.71 -15.06
C PHE A 303 -7.82 -8.50 -15.95
N PRO A 304 -8.83 -7.61 -16.20
CA PRO A 304 -8.66 -6.46 -17.07
C PRO A 304 -7.63 -5.47 -16.52
N GLU A 305 -6.93 -4.77 -17.41
CA GLU A 305 -5.89 -3.80 -17.04
C GLU A 305 -6.42 -2.61 -16.23
N ASP A 306 -7.67 -2.24 -16.48
CA ASP A 306 -8.36 -1.15 -15.79
C ASP A 306 -9.16 -1.63 -14.56
N GLY A 307 -9.12 -2.92 -14.25
CA GLY A 307 -9.72 -3.51 -13.06
C GLY A 307 -8.98 -3.09 -11.79
N ILE A 308 -9.70 -3.06 -10.67
CA ILE A 308 -9.12 -2.68 -9.37
C ILE A 308 -8.81 -3.93 -8.56
N ILE A 309 -7.56 -4.06 -8.13
CA ILE A 309 -7.09 -5.14 -7.28
C ILE A 309 -6.74 -4.61 -5.89
N ALA A 310 -7.30 -5.19 -4.84
CA ALA A 310 -6.83 -4.98 -3.48
C ALA A 310 -5.98 -6.16 -3.03
N THR A 311 -4.89 -5.87 -2.35
CA THR A 311 -4.12 -6.89 -1.62
C THR A 311 -4.44 -6.82 -0.14
N ASP A 312 -4.10 -7.88 0.57
CA ASP A 312 -4.04 -7.90 2.03
C ASP A 312 -2.57 -7.98 2.49
N VAL A 313 -2.31 -8.49 3.67
CA VAL A 313 -0.96 -8.60 4.23
C VAL A 313 -0.35 -9.96 3.89
N GLY A 314 0.96 -9.98 3.64
CA GLY A 314 1.73 -11.19 3.38
C GLY A 314 2.10 -11.41 1.90
N TRP A 315 2.21 -12.67 1.50
CA TRP A 315 2.70 -13.04 0.17
C TRP A 315 1.86 -12.52 -0.98
N ASN A 316 0.54 -12.40 -0.80
CA ASN A 316 -0.35 -11.81 -1.80
C ASN A 316 0.08 -10.38 -2.19
N LYS A 317 0.44 -9.54 -1.20
CA LYS A 317 0.93 -8.19 -1.43
C LYS A 317 2.33 -8.18 -2.06
N ASN A 318 3.25 -8.98 -1.50
CA ASN A 318 4.63 -9.04 -1.96
C ASN A 318 4.72 -9.53 -3.41
N GLY A 319 3.99 -10.59 -3.72
CA GLY A 319 3.93 -11.16 -5.07
C GLY A 319 3.31 -10.20 -6.10
N VAL A 320 2.21 -9.53 -5.74
CA VAL A 320 1.61 -8.51 -6.62
C VAL A 320 2.60 -7.38 -6.88
N SER A 321 3.29 -6.91 -5.86
CA SER A 321 4.27 -5.84 -6.01
C SER A 321 5.44 -6.19 -6.95
N GLN A 322 5.87 -7.45 -6.98
CA GLN A 322 7.02 -7.90 -7.78
C GLN A 322 6.66 -8.43 -9.17
N GLN A 323 5.53 -9.11 -9.28
CA GLN A 323 5.25 -9.98 -10.43
C GLN A 323 3.94 -9.66 -11.15
N PHE A 324 3.16 -8.69 -10.65
CA PHE A 324 1.88 -8.32 -11.24
C PHE A 324 1.98 -6.93 -11.85
N ASP A 325 2.06 -6.86 -13.18
CA ASP A 325 2.19 -5.59 -13.88
C ASP A 325 0.91 -4.74 -13.72
N ILE A 326 1.02 -3.59 -13.08
CA ILE A 326 0.00 -2.55 -12.98
C ILE A 326 0.30 -1.49 -14.03
N THR A 327 -0.63 -1.29 -14.96
CA THR A 327 -0.43 -0.43 -16.13
C THR A 327 -1.14 0.92 -16.03
N GLN A 328 -2.12 1.03 -15.12
CA GLN A 328 -2.91 2.25 -14.94
C GLN A 328 -2.88 2.74 -13.49
N PRO A 329 -2.90 4.06 -13.27
CA PRO A 329 -3.00 4.62 -11.92
C PRO A 329 -4.35 4.24 -11.28
N ASP A 330 -4.37 4.26 -9.95
CA ASP A 330 -5.56 4.02 -9.12
C ASP A 330 -6.25 2.65 -9.31
N THR A 331 -5.52 1.66 -9.83
CA THR A 331 -6.02 0.29 -10.03
C THR A 331 -5.49 -0.71 -9.00
N ILE A 332 -4.68 -0.27 -8.03
CA ILE A 332 -4.13 -1.10 -6.95
C ILE A 332 -4.36 -0.47 -5.57
N LEU A 333 -4.80 -1.29 -4.62
CA LEU A 333 -4.99 -0.89 -3.22
C LEU A 333 -4.15 -1.79 -2.31
N HIS A 334 -3.24 -1.19 -1.56
CA HIS A 334 -2.41 -1.86 -0.57
C HIS A 334 -2.78 -1.41 0.87
N PRO A 335 -2.64 -2.27 1.89
CA PRO A 335 -2.97 -1.93 3.30
C PRO A 335 -2.05 -0.88 3.94
N GLY A 336 -1.08 -0.34 3.19
CA GLY A 336 -0.18 0.73 3.64
C GLY A 336 0.81 0.31 4.73
N GLY A 337 1.35 1.31 5.43
CA GLY A 337 2.45 1.11 6.40
C GLY A 337 2.05 0.39 7.69
N LEU A 338 0.77 0.41 8.09
CA LEU A 338 0.29 -0.34 9.26
C LEU A 338 0.10 -1.83 8.96
N ALA A 339 0.01 -2.21 7.69
CA ALA A 339 -0.16 -3.59 7.25
C ALA A 339 -1.28 -4.33 8.01
N THR A 340 -2.47 -3.72 8.08
CA THR A 340 -3.62 -4.27 8.81
C THR A 340 -4.20 -5.46 8.05
N MET A 341 -4.16 -6.65 8.64
CA MET A 341 -4.83 -7.85 8.10
C MET A 341 -6.35 -7.66 8.08
N GLY A 342 -7.00 -8.17 7.04
CA GLY A 342 -8.44 -7.97 6.82
C GLY A 342 -8.80 -6.67 6.08
N PHE A 343 -7.81 -5.90 5.63
CA PHE A 343 -8.01 -4.69 4.81
C PHE A 343 -8.60 -5.03 3.45
N GLY A 344 -7.99 -5.95 2.71
CA GLY A 344 -8.36 -6.31 1.34
C GLY A 344 -9.82 -6.71 1.20
N PRO A 345 -10.32 -7.65 2.02
CA PRO A 345 -11.71 -8.10 1.95
C PRO A 345 -12.76 -6.98 2.07
N ALA A 346 -12.49 -5.97 2.89
CA ALA A 346 -13.39 -4.83 3.08
C ALA A 346 -13.16 -3.73 2.02
N ALA A 347 -11.91 -3.46 1.66
CA ALA A 347 -11.54 -2.40 0.73
C ALA A 347 -12.20 -2.58 -0.65
N VAL A 348 -12.36 -3.84 -1.12
CA VAL A 348 -12.99 -4.11 -2.43
C VAL A 348 -14.46 -3.70 -2.48
N LEU A 349 -15.19 -3.73 -1.38
CA LEU A 349 -16.56 -3.26 -1.33
C LEU A 349 -16.62 -1.75 -1.60
N GLY A 350 -15.77 -0.99 -0.89
CA GLY A 350 -15.65 0.45 -1.12
C GLY A 350 -15.16 0.79 -2.53
N ALA A 351 -14.17 0.07 -3.03
CA ALA A 351 -13.67 0.25 -4.39
C ALA A 351 -14.74 0.02 -5.46
N LYS A 352 -15.56 -1.03 -5.29
CA LYS A 352 -16.66 -1.33 -6.22
C LYS A 352 -17.75 -0.26 -6.18
N LEU A 353 -18.05 0.28 -5.00
CA LEU A 353 -19.02 1.37 -4.87
C LEU A 353 -18.49 2.68 -5.49
N ALA A 354 -17.19 2.95 -5.36
CA ALA A 354 -16.56 4.13 -5.95
C ALA A 354 -16.38 4.01 -7.48
N ALA A 355 -16.23 2.79 -7.99
CA ALA A 355 -16.01 2.51 -9.41
C ALA A 355 -16.94 1.37 -9.89
N PRO A 356 -18.25 1.63 -10.01
CA PRO A 356 -19.27 0.60 -10.25
C PRO A 356 -19.08 -0.16 -11.57
N ASP A 357 -18.46 0.46 -12.57
CA ASP A 357 -18.25 -0.15 -13.88
C ASP A 357 -16.97 -1.01 -13.95
N LYS A 358 -16.09 -0.91 -12.96
CA LYS A 358 -14.83 -1.66 -12.94
C LYS A 358 -15.02 -3.08 -12.38
N LYS A 359 -14.22 -4.03 -12.85
CA LYS A 359 -14.05 -5.31 -12.16
C LYS A 359 -13.17 -5.09 -10.94
N VAL A 360 -13.59 -5.62 -9.79
CA VAL A 360 -12.89 -5.43 -8.51
C VAL A 360 -12.65 -6.77 -7.84
N ILE A 361 -11.38 -7.02 -7.46
CA ILE A 361 -10.98 -8.26 -6.80
C ILE A 361 -10.08 -8.00 -5.59
N THR A 362 -10.00 -8.97 -4.69
CA THR A 362 -8.92 -9.00 -3.70
C THR A 362 -8.15 -10.31 -3.77
N LEU A 363 -6.83 -10.21 -3.63
CA LEU A 363 -5.97 -11.33 -3.28
C LEU A 363 -5.67 -11.25 -1.78
N VAL A 364 -6.08 -12.26 -1.03
CA VAL A 364 -5.99 -12.25 0.44
C VAL A 364 -5.59 -13.63 0.95
N GLY A 365 -4.71 -13.69 1.95
CA GLY A 365 -4.42 -14.94 2.66
C GLY A 365 -5.59 -15.37 3.54
N ASP A 366 -5.66 -16.68 3.83
CA ASP A 366 -6.67 -17.28 4.71
C ASP A 366 -6.70 -16.64 6.12
N GLY A 367 -5.53 -16.32 6.69
CA GLY A 367 -5.45 -15.60 7.96
C GLY A 367 -5.97 -14.16 7.89
N GLY A 368 -5.75 -13.46 6.78
CA GLY A 368 -6.28 -12.10 6.53
C GLY A 368 -7.79 -12.11 6.34
N PHE A 369 -8.30 -13.04 5.53
CA PHE A 369 -9.74 -13.19 5.32
C PHE A 369 -10.46 -13.59 6.60
N GLY A 370 -9.84 -14.48 7.40
CA GLY A 370 -10.38 -14.92 8.70
C GLY A 370 -10.55 -13.80 9.73
N ALA A 371 -9.87 -12.65 9.55
CA ALA A 371 -10.06 -11.50 10.42
C ALA A 371 -11.41 -10.78 10.20
N ASN A 372 -12.01 -10.87 9.00
CA ASN A 372 -13.24 -10.14 8.69
C ASN A 372 -14.13 -10.85 7.64
N PRO A 373 -14.58 -12.09 7.87
CA PRO A 373 -15.45 -12.80 6.92
C PRO A 373 -16.85 -12.18 6.82
N SER A 374 -17.26 -11.35 7.78
CA SER A 374 -18.58 -10.68 7.80
C SER A 374 -18.80 -9.71 6.64
N VAL A 375 -17.75 -9.30 5.93
CA VAL A 375 -17.86 -8.50 4.70
C VAL A 375 -18.74 -9.17 3.63
N LEU A 376 -18.83 -10.51 3.67
CA LEU A 376 -19.68 -11.28 2.78
C LEU A 376 -21.17 -10.93 2.93
N ALA A 377 -21.63 -10.73 4.18
CA ALA A 377 -23.01 -10.34 4.46
C ALA A 377 -23.32 -8.98 3.82
N THR A 378 -22.43 -8.00 3.97
CA THR A 378 -22.57 -6.66 3.38
C THR A 378 -22.63 -6.73 1.85
N ALA A 379 -21.78 -7.55 1.24
CA ALA A 379 -21.78 -7.71 -0.21
C ALA A 379 -23.09 -8.29 -0.74
N VAL A 380 -23.69 -9.25 -0.03
CA VAL A 380 -24.98 -9.83 -0.39
C VAL A 380 -26.11 -8.82 -0.16
N GLU A 381 -26.15 -8.19 1.02
CA GLU A 381 -27.19 -7.22 1.40
C GLU A 381 -27.28 -6.05 0.40
N TYR A 382 -26.15 -5.53 -0.05
CA TYR A 382 -26.08 -4.38 -0.96
C TYR A 382 -25.83 -4.76 -2.42
N ASN A 383 -25.80 -6.06 -2.74
CA ASN A 383 -25.52 -6.58 -4.08
C ASN A 383 -24.25 -5.96 -4.71
N ILE A 384 -23.11 -6.09 -3.98
CA ILE A 384 -21.83 -5.53 -4.42
C ILE A 384 -21.00 -6.63 -5.09
N PRO A 385 -20.92 -6.68 -6.43
CA PRO A 385 -20.25 -7.74 -7.18
C PRO A 385 -18.73 -7.57 -7.15
N VAL A 386 -18.08 -8.31 -6.27
CA VAL A 386 -16.61 -8.38 -6.13
C VAL A 386 -16.18 -9.84 -6.04
N VAL A 387 -14.91 -10.10 -6.32
CA VAL A 387 -14.33 -11.45 -6.21
C VAL A 387 -13.26 -11.47 -5.13
N TRP A 388 -13.44 -12.35 -4.14
CA TRP A 388 -12.39 -12.67 -3.16
C TRP A 388 -11.64 -13.93 -3.61
N VAL A 389 -10.36 -13.82 -3.83
CA VAL A 389 -9.44 -14.95 -4.10
C VAL A 389 -8.66 -15.21 -2.82
N ILE A 390 -9.02 -16.28 -2.12
CA ILE A 390 -8.36 -16.67 -0.87
C ILE A 390 -7.14 -17.52 -1.21
N MET A 391 -5.95 -16.97 -1.04
CA MET A 391 -4.68 -17.67 -1.18
C MET A 391 -4.43 -18.48 0.10
N ASN A 392 -5.03 -19.67 0.17
CA ASN A 392 -5.19 -20.47 1.38
C ASN A 392 -3.98 -21.40 1.59
N ASN A 393 -3.01 -20.97 2.37
CA ASN A 393 -1.81 -21.73 2.71
C ASN A 393 -1.82 -22.31 4.14
N ASN A 394 -2.94 -22.22 4.84
CA ASN A 394 -3.11 -22.70 6.22
C ASN A 394 -2.10 -22.11 7.22
N ALA A 395 -1.71 -20.85 7.03
CA ALA A 395 -0.70 -20.23 7.85
C ALA A 395 -0.76 -18.70 7.81
N PHE A 396 -0.24 -18.07 8.85
CA PHE A 396 0.28 -16.71 8.75
C PHE A 396 1.64 -16.75 8.05
N GLY A 397 1.62 -16.98 6.73
CA GLY A 397 2.77 -17.45 5.95
C GLY A 397 4.03 -16.61 6.09
N THR A 398 3.92 -15.27 6.07
CA THR A 398 5.07 -14.38 6.25
C THR A 398 5.70 -14.57 7.63
N ILE A 399 4.89 -14.64 8.69
CA ILE A 399 5.39 -14.83 10.06
C ILE A 399 6.00 -16.21 10.21
N ALA A 400 5.34 -17.25 9.70
CA ALA A 400 5.89 -18.63 9.72
C ALA A 400 7.24 -18.71 9.02
N GLY A 401 7.40 -18.00 7.88
CA GLY A 401 8.68 -17.91 7.18
C GLY A 401 9.77 -17.22 8.00
N LEU A 402 9.45 -16.14 8.70
CA LEU A 402 10.37 -15.45 9.59
C LEU A 402 10.78 -16.31 10.79
N GLU A 403 9.82 -16.97 11.45
CA GLU A 403 10.10 -17.90 12.54
C GLU A 403 10.99 -19.06 12.08
N ALA A 404 10.67 -19.67 10.96
CA ALA A 404 11.49 -20.75 10.42
C ALA A 404 12.91 -20.31 10.07
N SER A 405 13.09 -19.12 9.52
CA SER A 405 14.41 -18.61 9.17
C SER A 405 15.25 -18.23 10.38
N HIS A 406 14.61 -17.71 11.44
CA HIS A 406 15.32 -17.21 12.64
C HIS A 406 15.49 -18.29 13.70
N TYR A 407 14.41 -19.04 14.00
CA TYR A 407 14.40 -20.04 15.07
C TYR A 407 14.54 -21.48 14.56
N ASN A 408 14.55 -21.70 13.25
CA ASN A 408 14.44 -23.03 12.64
C ASN A 408 13.24 -23.83 13.14
N HIS A 409 12.17 -23.14 13.50
CA HIS A 409 10.95 -23.67 14.08
C HIS A 409 9.79 -22.69 13.87
N THR A 410 8.54 -23.19 13.82
CA THR A 410 7.34 -22.38 13.77
C THR A 410 6.48 -22.67 15.01
N PHE A 411 5.83 -21.64 15.57
CA PHE A 411 4.96 -21.79 16.73
C PHE A 411 3.69 -20.95 16.60
N GLY A 412 2.55 -21.64 16.46
CA GLY A 412 1.23 -20.99 16.40
C GLY A 412 0.91 -20.26 15.08
N THR A 413 1.81 -20.29 14.10
CA THR A 413 1.68 -19.58 12.83
C THR A 413 1.31 -20.49 11.66
N VAL A 414 1.56 -21.79 11.76
CA VAL A 414 1.05 -22.83 10.85
C VAL A 414 -0.14 -23.52 11.51
N PHE A 415 -1.28 -23.55 10.84
CA PHE A 415 -2.52 -24.04 11.43
C PHE A 415 -2.53 -25.56 11.50
N ARG A 416 -2.62 -26.08 12.71
CA ARG A 416 -2.63 -27.52 13.02
C ARG A 416 -3.68 -27.85 14.07
N LYS A 417 -4.23 -29.06 13.98
CA LYS A 417 -5.06 -29.63 15.05
C LYS A 417 -4.18 -30.07 16.21
N PRO A 418 -4.78 -30.35 17.39
CA PRO A 418 -4.03 -30.84 18.55
C PRO A 418 -3.24 -32.14 18.33
N ASP A 419 -3.66 -32.96 17.35
CA ASP A 419 -2.97 -34.19 16.95
C ASP A 419 -1.80 -33.96 15.99
N GLY A 420 -1.51 -32.69 15.66
CA GLY A 420 -0.47 -32.30 14.73
C GLY A 420 -0.86 -32.32 13.25
N SER A 421 -2.04 -32.85 12.91
CA SER A 421 -2.52 -32.83 11.53
C SER A 421 -2.82 -31.41 11.04
N SER A 422 -2.69 -31.18 9.73
CA SER A 422 -2.98 -29.89 9.12
C SER A 422 -4.45 -29.50 9.33
N TYR A 423 -4.69 -28.24 9.62
CA TYR A 423 -6.01 -27.65 9.71
C TYR A 423 -6.21 -26.62 8.60
N SER A 424 -7.23 -26.83 7.78
CA SER A 424 -7.63 -25.91 6.71
C SER A 424 -9.10 -25.56 6.86
N VAL A 425 -9.40 -24.28 6.87
CA VAL A 425 -10.77 -23.79 6.77
C VAL A 425 -11.26 -23.96 5.33
N ASN A 426 -12.48 -24.46 5.16
CA ASN A 426 -13.15 -24.41 3.85
C ASN A 426 -13.90 -23.10 3.70
N TRP A 427 -13.24 -22.10 3.17
CA TRP A 427 -13.81 -20.75 3.01
C TRP A 427 -14.95 -20.74 2.00
N ALA A 428 -14.96 -21.63 1.02
CA ALA A 428 -16.04 -21.75 0.08
C ALA A 428 -17.37 -22.19 0.75
N GLU A 429 -17.32 -23.14 1.67
CA GLU A 429 -18.52 -23.55 2.44
C GLU A 429 -19.02 -22.43 3.37
N ILE A 430 -18.10 -21.68 3.98
CA ILE A 430 -18.46 -20.51 4.80
C ILE A 430 -19.15 -19.46 3.94
N ALA A 431 -18.65 -19.17 2.75
CA ALA A 431 -19.25 -18.20 1.84
C ALA A 431 -20.67 -18.60 1.41
N VAL A 432 -20.92 -19.88 1.15
CA VAL A 432 -22.27 -20.40 0.90
C VAL A 432 -23.22 -20.11 2.06
N GLY A 433 -22.73 -20.27 3.30
CA GLY A 433 -23.51 -19.94 4.50
C GLY A 433 -23.91 -18.46 4.60
N TYR A 434 -23.14 -17.55 4.01
CA TYR A 434 -23.48 -16.14 3.86
C TYR A 434 -24.34 -15.82 2.63
N GLY A 435 -24.61 -16.80 1.76
CA GLY A 435 -25.34 -16.59 0.50
C GLY A 435 -24.45 -16.12 -0.67
N VAL A 436 -23.14 -16.23 -0.52
CA VAL A 436 -22.17 -15.87 -1.57
C VAL A 436 -21.87 -17.08 -2.44
N ARG A 437 -21.92 -16.91 -3.76
CA ARG A 437 -21.45 -17.93 -4.70
C ARG A 437 -19.98 -18.22 -4.50
N SER A 438 -19.60 -19.48 -4.47
CA SER A 438 -18.23 -19.82 -4.15
C SER A 438 -17.77 -21.13 -4.75
N LYS A 439 -16.45 -21.30 -4.82
CA LYS A 439 -15.79 -22.52 -5.27
C LYS A 439 -14.47 -22.71 -4.53
N ARG A 440 -14.25 -23.90 -3.98
CA ARG A 440 -12.92 -24.36 -3.57
C ARG A 440 -12.28 -25.09 -4.73
N ILE A 441 -11.07 -24.65 -5.11
CA ILE A 441 -10.31 -25.21 -6.21
C ILE A 441 -9.74 -26.57 -5.82
N SER A 442 -9.75 -27.51 -6.76
CA SER A 442 -9.27 -28.90 -6.58
C SER A 442 -8.06 -29.24 -7.43
N SER A 443 -7.73 -28.40 -8.42
CA SER A 443 -6.52 -28.53 -9.27
C SER A 443 -6.07 -27.17 -9.79
N ALA A 444 -4.80 -27.05 -10.15
CA ALA A 444 -4.27 -25.81 -10.72
C ALA A 444 -4.94 -25.41 -12.05
N ASP A 445 -5.29 -26.39 -12.87
CA ASP A 445 -5.90 -26.14 -14.18
C ASP A 445 -7.34 -25.62 -14.11
N GLU A 446 -8.05 -25.89 -12.99
CA GLU A 446 -9.42 -25.44 -12.76
C GLU A 446 -9.47 -23.93 -12.44
N PHE A 447 -8.44 -23.39 -11.78
CA PHE A 447 -8.48 -22.06 -11.18
C PHE A 447 -8.79 -20.96 -12.19
N LYS A 448 -8.07 -20.91 -13.30
CA LYS A 448 -8.23 -19.86 -14.31
C LYS A 448 -9.64 -19.78 -14.90
N ALA A 449 -10.26 -20.94 -15.13
CA ALA A 449 -11.62 -21.02 -15.66
C ALA A 449 -12.65 -20.53 -14.61
N VAL A 450 -12.51 -20.95 -13.35
CA VAL A 450 -13.36 -20.51 -12.24
C VAL A 450 -13.20 -19.02 -11.99
N PHE A 451 -11.98 -18.48 -12.05
CA PHE A 451 -11.75 -17.04 -11.89
C PHE A 451 -12.40 -16.21 -12.99
N LYS A 452 -12.33 -16.68 -14.24
CA LYS A 452 -13.03 -16.05 -15.37
C LYS A 452 -14.55 -16.06 -15.15
N GLU A 453 -15.11 -17.21 -14.77
CA GLU A 453 -16.54 -17.34 -14.43
C GLU A 453 -16.95 -16.37 -13.33
N ALA A 454 -16.16 -16.26 -12.26
CA ALA A 454 -16.42 -15.36 -11.16
C ALA A 454 -16.47 -13.88 -11.60
N LEU A 455 -15.54 -13.46 -12.47
CA LEU A 455 -15.54 -12.09 -13.02
C LEU A 455 -16.73 -11.81 -13.92
N GLU A 456 -17.20 -12.81 -14.67
CA GLU A 456 -18.32 -12.68 -15.59
C GLU A 456 -19.68 -12.76 -14.89
N SER A 457 -19.78 -13.41 -13.72
CA SER A 457 -21.02 -13.64 -12.98
C SER A 457 -21.74 -12.34 -12.57
N ASN A 458 -20.98 -11.27 -12.38
CA ASN A 458 -21.45 -9.99 -11.85
C ASN A 458 -22.24 -10.11 -10.52
N GLU A 459 -21.79 -11.06 -9.68
CA GLU A 459 -22.30 -11.34 -8.34
C GLU A 459 -21.13 -11.39 -7.35
N PRO A 460 -21.37 -11.24 -6.02
CA PRO A 460 -20.35 -11.55 -5.02
C PRO A 460 -19.87 -13.00 -5.18
N TYR A 461 -18.57 -13.20 -5.33
CA TYR A 461 -17.99 -14.53 -5.56
C TYR A 461 -16.73 -14.76 -4.73
N LEU A 462 -16.62 -15.92 -4.07
CA LEU A 462 -15.43 -16.30 -3.34
C LEU A 462 -14.79 -17.55 -3.95
N ILE A 463 -13.47 -17.46 -4.19
CA ILE A 463 -12.67 -18.60 -4.66
C ILE A 463 -11.66 -18.96 -3.58
N ASP A 464 -11.79 -20.15 -2.99
CA ASP A 464 -10.84 -20.70 -2.02
C ASP A 464 -9.78 -21.51 -2.77
N VAL A 465 -8.54 -21.00 -2.80
CA VAL A 465 -7.43 -21.58 -3.55
C VAL A 465 -6.41 -22.16 -2.61
N PRO A 466 -6.39 -23.50 -2.41
CA PRO A 466 -5.31 -24.16 -1.68
C PRO A 466 -3.95 -23.82 -2.32
N MET A 467 -3.06 -23.26 -1.50
CA MET A 467 -1.78 -22.72 -1.95
C MET A 467 -0.63 -23.30 -1.09
N GLU A 468 0.51 -23.51 -1.69
CA GLU A 468 1.72 -23.84 -0.96
C GLU A 468 2.20 -22.67 -0.08
N ASN A 469 2.70 -22.97 1.11
CA ASN A 469 3.31 -21.96 1.97
C ASN A 469 4.77 -21.73 1.58
N ILE A 470 5.00 -21.19 0.39
CA ILE A 470 6.31 -20.80 -0.09
C ILE A 470 6.39 -19.27 -0.22
N PRO A 471 7.51 -18.67 0.15
CA PRO A 471 7.69 -17.24 -0.06
C PRO A 471 7.78 -16.92 -1.56
N VAL A 472 7.21 -15.78 -1.95
CA VAL A 472 7.49 -15.18 -3.25
C VAL A 472 8.95 -14.76 -3.24
N PRO A 473 9.74 -15.05 -4.29
CA PRO A 473 11.12 -14.62 -4.36
C PRO A 473 11.24 -13.12 -4.12
N THR A 474 12.04 -12.75 -3.15
CA THR A 474 12.40 -11.36 -2.89
C THR A 474 13.90 -11.34 -2.66
N ASP A 475 14.57 -10.51 -3.43
CA ASP A 475 16.00 -10.24 -3.26
C ASP A 475 16.21 -9.10 -2.27
N GLY A 476 15.14 -8.61 -1.66
CA GLY A 476 15.20 -7.62 -0.60
C GLY A 476 15.97 -8.15 0.59
N ILE A 477 16.95 -7.40 1.02
CA ILE A 477 17.76 -7.74 2.19
C ILE A 477 17.00 -7.24 3.41
N TRP A 478 16.27 -8.14 4.03
CA TRP A 478 15.73 -7.95 5.36
C TRP A 478 16.14 -9.15 6.19
N ASN A 479 17.09 -8.92 7.11
CA ASN A 479 17.51 -9.94 8.04
C ASN A 479 16.97 -9.57 9.42
N ILE A 480 16.06 -10.36 9.94
CA ILE A 480 15.49 -10.13 11.27
C ILE A 480 16.57 -10.12 12.37
N ASN A 481 17.68 -10.82 12.17
CA ASN A 481 18.80 -10.79 13.11
C ASN A 481 19.41 -9.38 13.21
N ASP A 482 19.44 -8.62 12.13
CA ASP A 482 19.97 -7.27 12.12
C ASP A 482 19.09 -6.30 12.93
N ILE A 483 17.81 -6.62 13.07
CA ILE A 483 16.88 -5.86 13.90
C ILE A 483 17.05 -6.21 15.39
N TYR A 484 17.20 -7.50 15.71
CA TYR A 484 17.29 -7.96 17.10
C TYR A 484 18.70 -7.99 17.69
N THR A 485 19.74 -7.97 16.86
CA THR A 485 21.14 -7.88 17.29
C THR A 485 21.86 -6.64 16.75
N PRO A 486 21.35 -5.43 17.02
CA PRO A 486 21.74 -4.23 16.29
C PRO A 486 23.12 -3.68 16.63
N LYS A 487 23.93 -4.32 17.49
CA LYS A 487 24.81 -3.53 18.36
C LYS A 487 26.16 -3.17 17.79
N GLU A 488 26.74 -3.98 16.95
CA GLU A 488 28.13 -3.73 16.51
C GLU A 488 28.20 -3.40 15.01
N ASN A 489 27.25 -3.92 14.25
CA ASN A 489 27.30 -3.81 12.80
C ASN A 489 26.62 -2.55 12.24
N VAL A 490 25.61 -2.02 12.96
CA VAL A 490 24.97 -0.74 12.59
C VAL A 490 25.87 0.43 12.94
N ALA A 491 26.58 0.38 14.09
CA ALA A 491 27.50 1.43 14.51
C ALA A 491 28.77 1.51 13.64
N GLU A 492 29.17 0.39 13.02
CA GLU A 492 30.35 0.34 12.14
C GLU A 492 30.00 0.49 10.64
N GLY A 493 28.72 0.64 10.29
CA GLY A 493 28.29 0.70 8.88
C GLY A 493 28.56 -0.58 8.09
N LYS A 494 28.90 -1.66 8.77
CA LYS A 494 29.09 -2.97 8.15
C LYS A 494 27.76 -3.69 8.11
N LEU A 495 27.19 -3.82 6.91
CA LEU A 495 26.22 -4.88 6.63
C LEU A 495 26.85 -6.20 7.03
N ILE A 496 26.20 -6.93 7.94
CA ILE A 496 26.41 -8.36 7.96
C ILE A 496 25.88 -8.81 6.59
N SER A 497 26.77 -9.23 5.71
CA SER A 497 26.41 -9.95 4.52
C SER A 497 25.81 -11.28 4.98
N GLY A 498 24.62 -11.23 5.53
CA GLY A 498 23.77 -12.39 5.59
C GLY A 498 23.61 -12.76 4.12
N THR A 499 24.24 -13.85 3.71
CA THR A 499 23.82 -14.54 2.52
C THR A 499 22.32 -14.45 2.51
N ALA A 500 21.76 -13.72 1.53
CA ALA A 500 20.32 -13.68 1.32
C ALA A 500 19.87 -15.11 1.56
N SER A 501 19.22 -15.37 2.68
CA SER A 501 18.73 -16.69 2.92
C SER A 501 17.62 -16.81 1.90
N ARG A 502 17.95 -17.34 0.73
CA ARG A 502 16.94 -17.92 -0.14
C ARG A 502 16.19 -18.80 0.81
N SER A 503 15.00 -18.36 1.18
CA SER A 503 14.19 -18.99 2.21
C SER A 503 14.20 -20.45 1.93
N LYS A 504 14.86 -21.21 2.80
CA LYS A 504 14.82 -22.67 2.70
C LYS A 504 13.36 -23.01 2.72
N HIS A 505 12.91 -23.77 1.74
CA HIS A 505 11.54 -24.27 1.70
C HIS A 505 11.13 -24.68 3.11
N VAL A 506 10.13 -24.00 3.67
CA VAL A 506 9.47 -24.51 4.84
C VAL A 506 8.64 -25.68 4.34
N ALA A 507 9.29 -26.83 4.25
CA ALA A 507 8.59 -28.07 4.01
C ALA A 507 7.53 -28.20 5.10
N THR A 508 6.30 -28.26 4.68
CA THR A 508 5.19 -28.68 5.54
C THR A 508 5.36 -30.17 5.76
N GLU A 509 6.20 -30.58 6.72
CA GLU A 509 6.08 -31.89 7.31
C GLU A 509 4.93 -31.93 8.29
#